data_86e217a7e309a37429896b4a79a50115
#
_entry.id   86e217a7e309a37429896b4a79a50115
#
_cell.length_a   1.000
_cell.length_b   1.000
_cell.length_c   1.000
_cell.angle_alpha   90.00
_cell.angle_beta   90.00
_cell.angle_gamma   90.00
#
_symmetry.space_group_name_H-M   'P 1'
#
loop_
_entity.id
_entity.type
_entity.pdbx_description
1 polymer ?
#
loop_
_entity_poly.entity_id
_entity_poly.type
_entity_poly.pdbx_seq_one_letter_code
_entity_poly.pdbx_strand_id
1 'polypeptide(L)'
;MLLQEAPNEQRPALEQPKAQEALPPPAAIAPGKSRWYPVRWAELPGFTEDALHEAWNAWIKSCERPGPVFASLCPEVRRLAIGSADDQRAWMMQRLQPYRLESLQGPAEGLLTGYYEPVLEASRLPTARNLIPLYRPPPTLASRKPWYTRQEIDTLPEARAGLKGREIGYVADPLDALMLQIQGSGRVRMAEPDGSSRMVRLAFAGSNEHPYRSVGNWLLQQGALRDASWPGIKAWAAQNPQRVNEMLWSNPRTVFFREEALSDLDAAFGPRGAQGVPLTPGRSIAVDKDSIPYGTPVWLASRGPSVELQRLVLAQDTGSAIVGALRADYFTGWGPEAAELAGKLKQPLRLWVLWPK
;
A
#
# COMPACT_ATOMS: atom_id res chain seq x y z
N MET A 1 -72.16 37.34 -42.46
CA MET A 1 -71.40 36.06 -42.49
C MET A 1 -70.51 36.09 -41.29
N LEU A 2 -71.02 35.53 -40.19
CA LEU A 2 -70.38 35.55 -38.88
C LEU A 2 -69.54 34.31 -38.72
N LEU A 3 -68.20 34.45 -38.51
CA LEU A 3 -67.30 33.37 -38.15
C LEU A 3 -67.38 33.12 -36.65
N GLN A 4 -67.85 31.93 -36.28
CA GLN A 4 -67.87 31.45 -34.93
C GLN A 4 -66.43 31.04 -34.50
N GLU A 5 -65.97 31.64 -33.42
CA GLU A 5 -64.76 31.19 -32.76
C GLU A 5 -65.02 29.86 -32.01
N ALA A 6 -64.12 28.87 -32.15
CA ALA A 6 -64.13 27.60 -31.47
C ALA A 6 -63.64 27.77 -29.98
N PRO A 7 -64.15 27.00 -29.01
CA PRO A 7 -63.73 27.10 -27.64
C PRO A 7 -62.31 26.59 -27.42
N ASN A 8 -61.57 27.35 -26.60
CA ASN A 8 -60.21 27.12 -26.18
C ASN A 8 -60.19 25.92 -25.16
N GLU A 9 -59.76 24.73 -25.63
CA GLU A 9 -59.50 23.62 -24.74
C GLU A 9 -58.23 23.86 -23.94
N GLN A 10 -58.40 24.12 -22.64
CA GLN A 10 -57.33 24.16 -21.68
C GLN A 10 -56.68 22.76 -21.53
N ARG A 11 -55.44 22.64 -22.00
CA ARG A 11 -54.61 21.46 -21.72
C ARG A 11 -54.38 21.37 -20.22
N PRO A 12 -54.54 20.16 -19.58
CA PRO A 12 -54.17 19.97 -18.19
C PRO A 12 -52.70 20.21 -17.98
N ALA A 13 -52.34 21.01 -16.96
CA ALA A 13 -50.98 21.25 -16.55
C ALA A 13 -50.33 19.90 -16.15
N LEU A 14 -49.20 19.57 -16.77
CA LEU A 14 -48.38 18.43 -16.36
C LEU A 14 -47.97 18.66 -14.92
N GLU A 15 -48.47 17.83 -14.01
CA GLU A 15 -48.00 17.78 -12.61
C GLU A 15 -46.47 17.55 -12.63
N GLN A 16 -45.73 18.50 -12.11
CA GLN A 16 -44.29 18.32 -11.87
C GLN A 16 -44.13 17.17 -10.86
N PRO A 17 -43.23 16.20 -11.12
CA PRO A 17 -42.98 15.13 -10.16
C PRO A 17 -42.52 15.78 -8.84
N LYS A 18 -43.25 15.49 -7.75
CA LYS A 18 -42.87 15.87 -6.39
C LYS A 18 -41.41 15.45 -6.19
N ALA A 19 -40.55 16.41 -5.86
CA ALA A 19 -39.18 16.12 -5.48
C ALA A 19 -39.23 15.04 -4.40
N GLN A 20 -38.67 13.84 -4.71
CA GLN A 20 -38.51 12.81 -3.73
C GLN A 20 -37.70 13.39 -2.59
N GLU A 21 -38.32 13.46 -1.41
CA GLU A 21 -37.70 13.89 -0.18
C GLU A 21 -36.42 13.05 0.00
N ALA A 22 -35.26 13.69 -0.11
CA ALA A 22 -33.98 13.00 0.01
C ALA A 22 -33.92 12.41 1.42
N LEU A 23 -33.78 11.07 1.53
CA LEU A 23 -33.56 10.41 2.78
C LEU A 23 -32.47 11.13 3.56
N PRO A 24 -32.62 11.33 4.87
CA PRO A 24 -31.59 11.98 5.66
C PRO A 24 -30.25 11.23 5.49
N PRO A 25 -29.12 11.95 5.41
CA PRO A 25 -27.84 11.31 5.26
C PRO A 25 -27.59 10.33 6.41
N PRO A 26 -26.95 9.17 6.16
CA PRO A 26 -26.61 8.23 7.22
C PRO A 26 -25.74 8.91 8.28
N ALA A 27 -25.80 8.41 9.52
CA ALA A 27 -25.02 8.98 10.61
C ALA A 27 -23.50 8.84 10.37
N ALA A 28 -22.73 9.78 10.91
CA ALA A 28 -21.28 9.65 10.92
C ALA A 28 -20.84 8.42 11.73
N ILE A 29 -19.79 7.73 11.26
CA ILE A 29 -19.18 6.57 11.89
C ILE A 29 -17.83 6.98 12.48
N ALA A 30 -17.48 6.50 13.66
CA ALA A 30 -16.21 6.78 14.33
C ALA A 30 -15.48 5.48 14.69
N PRO A 31 -14.89 4.76 13.72
CA PRO A 31 -14.11 3.58 14.01
C PRO A 31 -12.71 3.95 14.49
N GLY A 32 -12.33 3.47 15.67
CA GLY A 32 -10.97 3.56 16.19
C GLY A 32 -10.39 4.97 16.18
N LYS A 33 -9.43 5.22 15.30
CA LYS A 33 -8.65 6.47 15.22
C LYS A 33 -9.16 7.49 14.21
N SER A 34 -10.33 7.27 13.60
CA SER A 34 -10.86 8.14 12.54
C SER A 34 -12.33 8.47 12.74
N ARG A 35 -12.81 9.46 12.00
CA ARG A 35 -14.23 9.81 11.84
C ARG A 35 -14.59 9.77 10.37
N TRP A 36 -15.74 9.19 10.06
CA TRP A 36 -16.26 9.03 8.70
C TRP A 36 -17.56 9.81 8.55
N TYR A 37 -17.55 10.84 7.71
CA TYR A 37 -18.71 11.69 7.44
C TYR A 37 -19.34 11.27 6.12
N PRO A 38 -20.65 10.95 6.09
CA PRO A 38 -21.32 10.58 4.86
C PRO A 38 -21.31 11.76 3.87
N VAL A 39 -21.03 11.44 2.62
CA VAL A 39 -20.98 12.41 1.52
C VAL A 39 -21.71 11.86 0.30
N ARG A 40 -21.99 12.71 -0.67
CA ARG A 40 -22.58 12.29 -1.95
C ARG A 40 -21.48 11.80 -2.91
N TRP A 41 -21.84 10.91 -3.81
CA TRP A 41 -20.92 10.41 -4.84
C TRP A 41 -20.32 11.53 -5.70
N ALA A 42 -21.09 12.60 -5.97
CA ALA A 42 -20.62 13.76 -6.70
C ALA A 42 -19.48 14.54 -6.00
N GLU A 43 -19.22 14.27 -4.71
CA GLU A 43 -18.14 14.89 -3.95
C GLU A 43 -16.80 14.12 -4.08
N LEU A 44 -16.80 12.97 -4.75
CA LEU A 44 -15.59 12.19 -5.05
C LEU A 44 -14.97 12.71 -6.36
N PRO A 45 -13.83 13.39 -6.33
CA PRO A 45 -13.24 13.94 -7.54
C PRO A 45 -12.83 12.83 -8.51
N GLY A 46 -13.17 12.98 -9.80
CA GLY A 46 -12.79 12.03 -10.86
C GLY A 46 -13.46 10.65 -10.79
N PHE A 47 -14.52 10.48 -9.98
CA PHE A 47 -15.16 9.16 -9.79
C PHE A 47 -15.71 8.56 -11.08
N THR A 48 -16.13 9.38 -12.03
CA THR A 48 -16.67 8.93 -13.33
C THR A 48 -15.58 8.56 -14.33
N GLU A 49 -14.32 8.88 -14.07
CA GLU A 49 -13.20 8.79 -15.01
C GLU A 49 -12.27 7.61 -14.73
N ASP A 50 -12.40 6.97 -13.55
CA ASP A 50 -11.52 5.88 -13.17
C ASP A 50 -11.76 4.60 -13.98
N ALA A 51 -10.67 3.94 -14.35
CA ALA A 51 -10.67 2.61 -14.96
C ALA A 51 -11.00 1.53 -13.92
N LEU A 52 -12.24 1.44 -13.49
CA LEU A 52 -12.70 0.58 -12.38
C LEU A 52 -12.34 -0.90 -12.56
N HIS A 53 -12.24 -1.40 -13.80
CA HIS A 53 -11.86 -2.79 -14.08
C HIS A 53 -10.50 -3.17 -13.48
N GLU A 54 -9.55 -2.22 -13.40
CA GLU A 54 -8.26 -2.46 -12.74
C GLU A 54 -8.42 -2.64 -11.22
N ALA A 55 -9.26 -1.81 -10.59
CA ALA A 55 -9.56 -1.91 -9.16
C ALA A 55 -10.37 -3.18 -8.83
N TRP A 56 -11.18 -3.64 -9.79
CA TRP A 56 -11.98 -4.85 -9.62
C TRP A 56 -11.10 -6.08 -9.42
N ASN A 57 -9.94 -6.16 -10.09
CA ASN A 57 -8.95 -7.22 -9.85
C ASN A 57 -8.48 -7.25 -8.38
N ALA A 58 -8.19 -6.09 -7.79
CA ALA A 58 -7.83 -5.99 -6.38
C ALA A 58 -8.99 -6.38 -5.47
N TRP A 59 -10.23 -6.01 -5.83
CA TRP A 59 -11.41 -6.36 -5.03
C TRP A 59 -11.72 -7.86 -5.03
N ILE A 60 -11.59 -8.51 -6.19
CA ILE A 60 -11.70 -9.97 -6.30
C ILE A 60 -10.68 -10.65 -5.40
N LYS A 61 -9.44 -10.13 -5.33
CA LYS A 61 -8.41 -10.63 -4.41
C LYS A 61 -8.81 -10.40 -2.95
N SER A 62 -9.38 -9.26 -2.60
CA SER A 62 -9.95 -9.05 -1.25
C SER A 62 -11.03 -10.07 -0.90
N CYS A 63 -11.79 -10.54 -1.88
CA CYS A 63 -12.81 -11.57 -1.70
C CYS A 63 -12.25 -13.01 -1.50
N GLU A 64 -10.94 -13.21 -1.58
CA GLU A 64 -10.30 -14.47 -1.13
C GLU A 64 -10.28 -14.56 0.42
N ARG A 65 -10.17 -13.40 1.09
CA ARG A 65 -10.19 -13.25 2.56
C ARG A 65 -11.02 -12.02 2.96
N PRO A 66 -12.32 -12.01 2.68
CA PRO A 66 -13.14 -10.85 2.97
C PRO A 66 -13.28 -10.65 4.47
N GLY A 67 -13.20 -9.40 4.91
CA GLY A 67 -13.66 -9.06 6.25
C GLY A 67 -15.17 -9.32 6.41
N PRO A 68 -15.68 -9.44 7.64
CA PRO A 68 -17.10 -9.80 7.88
C PRO A 68 -18.09 -8.85 7.22
N VAL A 69 -17.72 -7.57 7.10
CA VAL A 69 -18.57 -6.52 6.51
C VAL A 69 -18.74 -6.70 4.99
N PHE A 70 -17.69 -7.13 4.28
CA PHE A 70 -17.69 -7.22 2.82
C PHE A 70 -17.97 -8.61 2.27
N ALA A 71 -18.00 -9.63 3.12
CA ALA A 71 -18.19 -11.03 2.71
C ALA A 71 -19.45 -11.25 1.87
N SER A 72 -20.58 -10.63 2.27
CA SER A 72 -21.87 -10.74 1.58
C SER A 72 -21.87 -10.11 0.18
N LEU A 73 -21.00 -9.16 -0.11
CA LEU A 73 -20.89 -8.49 -1.41
C LEU A 73 -20.03 -9.27 -2.41
N CYS A 74 -19.20 -10.18 -1.95
CA CYS A 74 -18.23 -10.89 -2.80
C CYS A 74 -18.84 -11.70 -3.96
N PRO A 75 -20.01 -12.35 -3.84
CA PRO A 75 -20.65 -12.98 -4.99
C PRO A 75 -20.98 -11.99 -6.11
N GLU A 76 -21.47 -10.79 -5.75
CA GLU A 76 -21.78 -9.73 -6.71
C GLU A 76 -20.52 -9.14 -7.32
N VAL A 77 -19.46 -8.89 -6.53
CA VAL A 77 -18.16 -8.42 -7.00
C VAL A 77 -17.57 -9.38 -8.04
N ARG A 78 -17.60 -10.71 -7.78
CA ARG A 78 -17.11 -11.70 -8.73
C ARG A 78 -17.92 -11.72 -10.03
N ARG A 79 -19.25 -11.60 -9.95
CA ARG A 79 -20.12 -11.56 -11.12
C ARG A 79 -19.84 -10.32 -11.99
N LEU A 80 -19.56 -9.17 -11.37
CA LEU A 80 -19.26 -7.92 -12.06
C LEU A 80 -17.81 -7.83 -12.58
N ALA A 81 -17.00 -8.86 -12.41
CA ALA A 81 -15.65 -8.90 -12.98
C ALA A 81 -15.61 -8.81 -14.50
N ILE A 82 -16.68 -9.28 -15.17
CA ILE A 82 -16.87 -9.22 -16.61
C ILE A 82 -17.85 -8.12 -17.05
N GLY A 83 -18.34 -7.31 -16.09
CA GLY A 83 -19.21 -6.17 -16.34
C GLY A 83 -18.44 -4.95 -16.87
N SER A 84 -19.18 -4.00 -17.42
CA SER A 84 -18.64 -2.71 -17.83
C SER A 84 -18.26 -1.84 -16.61
N ALA A 85 -17.45 -0.81 -16.81
CA ALA A 85 -17.16 0.18 -15.79
C ALA A 85 -18.44 0.88 -15.29
N ASP A 86 -19.44 1.06 -16.17
CA ASP A 86 -20.71 1.67 -15.80
C ASP A 86 -21.57 0.74 -14.94
N ASP A 87 -21.59 -0.58 -15.22
CA ASP A 87 -22.25 -1.57 -14.38
C ASP A 87 -21.62 -1.61 -12.98
N GLN A 88 -20.30 -1.61 -12.93
CA GLN A 88 -19.53 -1.59 -11.68
C GLN A 88 -19.82 -0.30 -10.89
N ARG A 89 -19.85 0.85 -11.55
CA ARG A 89 -20.15 2.15 -10.93
C ARG A 89 -21.58 2.20 -10.39
N ALA A 90 -22.55 1.77 -11.22
CA ALA A 90 -23.95 1.73 -10.82
C ALA A 90 -24.17 0.82 -9.61
N TRP A 91 -23.54 -0.36 -9.59
CA TRP A 91 -23.57 -1.26 -8.45
C TRP A 91 -22.97 -0.64 -7.20
N MET A 92 -21.81 0.01 -7.30
CA MET A 92 -21.18 0.70 -6.16
C MET A 92 -22.12 1.76 -5.59
N MET A 93 -22.73 2.58 -6.45
CA MET A 93 -23.68 3.62 -6.02
C MET A 93 -24.93 3.03 -5.36
N GLN A 94 -25.37 1.85 -5.77
CA GLN A 94 -26.52 1.16 -5.20
C GLN A 94 -26.20 0.53 -3.85
N ARG A 95 -25.04 -0.12 -3.71
CA ARG A 95 -24.71 -0.99 -2.56
C ARG A 95 -23.89 -0.30 -1.47
N LEU A 96 -23.19 0.80 -1.82
CA LEU A 96 -22.25 1.46 -0.93
C LEU A 96 -22.64 2.93 -0.70
N GLN A 97 -22.20 3.42 0.45
CA GLN A 97 -22.25 4.82 0.83
C GLN A 97 -20.81 5.34 0.96
N PRO A 98 -20.43 6.42 0.28
CA PRO A 98 -19.15 7.06 0.50
C PRO A 98 -19.13 7.89 1.77
N TYR A 99 -18.03 7.79 2.51
CA TYR A 99 -17.76 8.56 3.72
C TYR A 99 -16.41 9.24 3.60
N ARG A 100 -16.39 10.56 3.76
CA ARG A 100 -15.13 11.32 3.86
C ARG A 100 -14.45 10.97 5.18
N LEU A 101 -13.18 10.60 5.08
CA LEU A 101 -12.34 10.26 6.22
C LEU A 101 -11.71 11.51 6.83
N GLU A 102 -11.76 11.62 8.16
CA GLU A 102 -11.12 12.69 8.92
C GLU A 102 -10.39 12.13 10.15
N SER A 103 -9.41 12.87 10.65
CA SER A 103 -8.78 12.54 11.92
C SER A 103 -9.69 12.89 13.09
N LEU A 104 -9.40 12.34 14.28
CA LEU A 104 -10.13 12.69 15.51
C LEU A 104 -9.97 14.17 15.91
N GLN A 105 -8.89 14.80 15.46
CA GLN A 105 -8.60 16.21 15.70
C GLN A 105 -9.29 17.16 14.71
N GLY A 106 -10.05 16.62 13.76
CA GLY A 106 -10.76 17.37 12.72
C GLY A 106 -10.19 17.17 11.33
N PRO A 107 -10.68 17.91 10.32
CA PRO A 107 -10.22 17.80 8.96
C PRO A 107 -8.75 18.19 8.89
N ALA A 108 -7.92 17.26 8.43
CA ALA A 108 -6.51 17.47 8.18
C ALA A 108 -6.18 16.95 6.78
N GLU A 109 -5.22 17.57 6.13
CA GLU A 109 -4.64 17.03 4.92
C GLU A 109 -3.80 15.80 5.28
N GLY A 110 -4.07 14.69 4.59
CA GLY A 110 -3.35 13.45 4.80
C GLY A 110 -2.03 13.41 4.05
N LEU A 111 -1.30 12.31 4.21
CA LEU A 111 -0.05 12.05 3.52
C LEU A 111 -0.11 10.74 2.75
N LEU A 112 0.10 10.82 1.44
CA LEU A 112 0.35 9.69 0.56
C LEU A 112 1.85 9.54 0.33
N THR A 113 2.35 8.33 0.51
CA THR A 113 3.66 7.89 0.03
C THR A 113 3.49 6.67 -0.87
N GLY A 114 4.58 6.17 -1.46
CA GLY A 114 4.56 4.99 -2.29
C GLY A 114 5.55 3.93 -1.82
N TYR A 115 5.23 2.67 -2.07
CA TYR A 115 6.12 1.53 -1.87
C TYR A 115 6.02 0.55 -3.03
N TYR A 116 7.03 -0.31 -3.15
CA TYR A 116 7.18 -1.23 -4.27
C TYR A 116 7.96 -2.48 -3.88
N GLU A 117 7.96 -3.52 -4.72
CA GLU A 117 8.89 -4.64 -4.60
C GLU A 117 10.19 -4.34 -5.36
N PRO A 118 11.35 -4.17 -4.70
CA PRO A 118 12.62 -4.11 -5.39
C PRO A 118 12.91 -5.43 -6.12
N VAL A 119 13.62 -5.33 -7.25
CA VAL A 119 14.14 -6.47 -7.98
C VAL A 119 15.66 -6.49 -7.78
N LEU A 120 16.16 -7.55 -7.15
CA LEU A 120 17.56 -7.65 -6.74
C LEU A 120 18.22 -8.91 -7.32
N GLU A 121 19.54 -8.85 -7.47
CA GLU A 121 20.39 -10.00 -7.75
C GLU A 121 20.99 -10.51 -6.43
N ALA A 122 20.95 -11.82 -6.20
CA ALA A 122 21.54 -12.44 -5.03
C ALA A 122 22.19 -13.80 -5.37
N SER A 123 23.04 -14.27 -4.49
CA SER A 123 23.66 -15.59 -4.56
C SER A 123 23.20 -16.43 -3.36
N ARG A 124 22.94 -17.72 -3.58
CA ARG A 124 22.58 -18.67 -2.52
C ARG A 124 23.71 -18.87 -1.50
N LEU A 125 24.93 -18.83 -1.97
CA LEU A 125 26.13 -18.92 -1.15
C LEU A 125 26.90 -17.60 -1.20
N PRO A 126 27.72 -17.27 -0.19
CA PRO A 126 28.58 -16.10 -0.23
C PRO A 126 29.61 -16.21 -1.38
N THR A 127 29.82 -15.11 -2.08
CA THR A 127 30.80 -15.00 -3.15
C THR A 127 31.71 -13.80 -2.87
N ALA A 128 32.76 -13.61 -3.67
CA ALA A 128 33.61 -12.42 -3.55
C ALA A 128 32.84 -11.09 -3.65
N ARG A 129 31.71 -11.09 -4.33
CA ARG A 129 30.86 -9.90 -4.54
C ARG A 129 29.65 -9.85 -3.60
N ASN A 130 28.99 -10.98 -3.39
CA ASN A 130 27.74 -11.05 -2.61
C ASN A 130 28.05 -11.55 -1.21
N LEU A 131 28.20 -10.65 -0.27
CA LEU A 131 28.62 -10.92 1.11
C LEU A 131 27.58 -10.46 2.16
N ILE A 132 26.56 -9.72 1.78
CA ILE A 132 25.56 -9.17 2.70
C ILE A 132 24.40 -10.16 2.82
N PRO A 133 24.24 -10.82 3.98
CA PRO A 133 23.23 -11.87 4.16
C PRO A 133 21.82 -11.33 4.31
N LEU A 134 20.87 -12.08 3.78
CA LEU A 134 19.44 -11.92 4.01
C LEU A 134 18.96 -13.11 4.84
N TYR A 135 18.22 -12.86 5.93
CA TYR A 135 17.96 -13.87 6.94
C TYR A 135 16.48 -14.27 7.05
N ARG A 136 16.26 -15.56 7.37
CA ARG A 136 15.02 -16.04 8.00
C ARG A 136 14.97 -15.60 9.46
N PRO A 137 13.75 -15.55 10.06
CA PRO A 137 13.61 -15.27 11.50
C PRO A 137 14.48 -16.21 12.35
N PRO A 138 15.22 -15.68 13.34
CA PRO A 138 15.93 -16.52 14.29
C PRO A 138 14.95 -17.29 15.20
N PRO A 139 15.29 -18.50 15.67
CA PRO A 139 14.40 -19.29 16.53
C PRO A 139 13.99 -18.56 17.81
N THR A 140 14.84 -17.67 18.30
CA THR A 140 14.61 -16.89 19.54
C THR A 140 13.83 -15.61 19.34
N LEU A 141 13.34 -15.32 18.10
CA LEU A 141 12.62 -14.08 17.81
C LEU A 141 11.35 -13.91 18.65
N ALA A 142 10.63 -14.99 18.92
CA ALA A 142 9.40 -14.95 19.69
C ALA A 142 9.65 -14.84 21.20
N SER A 143 10.79 -15.37 21.70
CA SER A 143 11.12 -15.44 23.12
C SER A 143 11.91 -14.25 23.65
N ARG A 144 12.49 -13.44 22.78
CA ARG A 144 13.20 -12.20 23.12
C ARG A 144 12.58 -11.03 22.36
N LYS A 145 11.94 -10.11 23.05
CA LYS A 145 11.25 -8.94 22.48
C LYS A 145 11.62 -7.66 23.23
N PRO A 146 12.15 -6.63 22.58
CA PRO A 146 12.66 -6.64 21.20
C PRO A 146 13.89 -7.53 21.05
N TRP A 147 14.11 -8.07 19.85
CA TRP A 147 15.32 -8.82 19.54
C TRP A 147 16.49 -7.84 19.34
N TYR A 148 17.69 -8.30 19.05
CA TYR A 148 18.86 -7.45 18.88
C TYR A 148 18.66 -6.34 17.84
N THR A 149 19.17 -5.13 18.12
CA THR A 149 19.22 -4.04 17.14
C THR A 149 20.10 -4.41 15.95
N ARG A 150 20.00 -3.67 14.85
CA ARG A 150 20.88 -3.84 13.68
C ARG A 150 22.36 -3.78 14.06
N GLN A 151 22.76 -2.80 14.89
CA GLN A 151 24.14 -2.68 15.35
C GLN A 151 24.58 -3.89 16.15
N GLU A 152 23.76 -4.37 17.08
CA GLU A 152 24.05 -5.57 17.88
C GLU A 152 24.14 -6.82 17.00
N ILE A 153 23.31 -6.96 15.98
CA ILE A 153 23.38 -8.06 15.01
C ILE A 153 24.75 -8.06 14.32
N ASP A 154 25.26 -6.89 13.96
CA ASP A 154 26.53 -6.76 13.25
C ASP A 154 27.76 -6.85 14.17
N THR A 155 27.61 -6.64 15.48
CA THR A 155 28.76 -6.50 16.40
C THR A 155 28.84 -7.56 17.47
N LEU A 156 27.71 -8.11 17.96
CA LEU A 156 27.69 -9.07 19.06
C LEU A 156 27.77 -10.52 18.57
N PRO A 157 28.70 -11.33 19.13
CA PRO A 157 28.85 -12.74 18.75
C PRO A 157 27.59 -13.57 18.99
N GLU A 158 26.86 -13.34 20.09
CA GLU A 158 25.62 -14.05 20.45
C GLU A 158 24.48 -13.75 19.47
N ALA A 159 24.35 -12.51 18.97
CA ALA A 159 23.36 -12.15 17.97
C ALA A 159 23.66 -12.82 16.62
N ARG A 160 24.94 -12.81 16.20
CA ARG A 160 25.40 -13.53 15.00
C ARG A 160 25.19 -15.05 15.11
N ALA A 161 25.48 -15.64 16.27
CA ALA A 161 25.27 -17.06 16.53
C ALA A 161 23.79 -17.44 16.35
N GLY A 162 22.85 -16.58 16.79
CA GLY A 162 21.40 -16.75 16.59
C GLY A 162 20.94 -16.74 15.14
N LEU A 163 21.74 -16.18 14.22
CA LEU A 163 21.44 -16.08 12.78
C LEU A 163 22.24 -17.07 11.93
N LYS A 164 23.20 -17.78 12.49
CA LYS A 164 23.99 -18.78 11.78
C LYS A 164 23.09 -19.90 11.22
N GLY A 165 23.18 -20.15 9.91
CA GLY A 165 22.35 -21.12 9.21
C GLY A 165 20.92 -20.62 8.91
N ARG A 166 20.67 -19.33 9.13
CA ARG A 166 19.39 -18.69 8.81
C ARG A 166 19.45 -17.88 7.52
N GLU A 167 20.59 -17.83 6.87
CA GLU A 167 20.80 -17.13 5.61
C GLU A 167 19.92 -17.72 4.51
N ILE A 168 19.22 -16.86 3.76
CA ILE A 168 18.47 -17.24 2.56
C ILE A 168 19.38 -17.11 1.33
N GLY A 169 20.17 -16.08 1.31
CA GLY A 169 21.09 -15.73 0.24
C GLY A 169 21.84 -14.44 0.59
N TYR A 170 22.66 -13.98 -0.32
CA TYR A 170 23.57 -12.85 -0.13
C TYR A 170 23.46 -11.87 -1.28
N VAL A 171 23.34 -10.58 -0.97
CA VAL A 171 23.39 -9.47 -1.95
C VAL A 171 24.74 -8.76 -1.91
N ALA A 172 25.01 -7.96 -2.94
CA ALA A 172 26.29 -7.26 -3.04
C ALA A 172 26.34 -5.95 -2.25
N ASP A 173 25.20 -5.23 -2.16
CA ASP A 173 25.13 -3.89 -1.59
C ASP A 173 24.30 -3.91 -0.30
N PRO A 174 24.84 -3.46 0.85
CA PRO A 174 24.08 -3.36 2.09
C PRO A 174 22.88 -2.38 1.99
N LEU A 175 22.93 -1.42 1.08
CA LEU A 175 21.80 -0.53 0.82
C LEU A 175 20.66 -1.22 0.09
N ASP A 176 20.94 -2.19 -0.76
CA ASP A 176 19.91 -3.02 -1.39
C ASP A 176 19.23 -3.94 -0.34
N ALA A 177 20.02 -4.49 0.59
CA ALA A 177 19.47 -5.22 1.74
C ALA A 177 18.60 -4.31 2.64
N LEU A 178 19.04 -3.08 2.91
CA LEU A 178 18.26 -2.10 3.65
C LEU A 178 16.98 -1.74 2.92
N MET A 179 17.03 -1.49 1.60
CA MET A 179 15.85 -1.18 0.80
C MET A 179 14.84 -2.33 0.86
N LEU A 180 15.28 -3.57 0.66
CA LEU A 180 14.42 -4.75 0.80
C LEU A 180 13.73 -4.81 2.17
N GLN A 181 14.45 -4.47 3.24
CA GLN A 181 13.90 -4.46 4.60
C GLN A 181 12.91 -3.30 4.83
N ILE A 182 13.12 -2.14 4.20
CA ILE A 182 12.19 -1.00 4.26
C ILE A 182 10.89 -1.34 3.52
N GLN A 183 10.99 -1.93 2.33
CA GLN A 183 9.84 -2.30 1.51
C GLN A 183 9.09 -3.53 2.08
N GLY A 184 9.77 -4.38 2.84
CA GLY A 184 9.19 -5.57 3.49
C GLY A 184 9.10 -6.80 2.59
N SER A 185 9.25 -6.67 1.28
CA SER A 185 9.33 -7.76 0.32
C SER A 185 10.11 -7.32 -0.93
N GLY A 186 10.55 -8.32 -1.73
CA GLY A 186 11.21 -8.07 -3.00
C GLY A 186 11.31 -9.30 -3.87
N ARG A 187 11.54 -9.10 -5.15
CA ARG A 187 11.83 -10.14 -6.12
C ARG A 187 13.33 -10.30 -6.23
N VAL A 188 13.80 -11.52 -6.13
CA VAL A 188 15.24 -11.81 -6.10
C VAL A 188 15.57 -12.84 -7.16
N ARG A 189 16.46 -12.47 -8.07
CA ARG A 189 17.11 -13.42 -8.97
C ARG A 189 18.22 -14.11 -8.19
N MET A 190 17.93 -15.33 -7.76
CA MET A 190 18.83 -16.13 -6.94
C MET A 190 19.73 -16.98 -7.81
N ALA A 191 21.03 -16.75 -7.80
CA ALA A 191 22.04 -17.62 -8.39
C ALA A 191 22.24 -18.83 -7.47
N GLU A 192 22.01 -20.02 -8.00
CA GLU A 192 22.11 -21.29 -7.25
C GLU A 192 23.50 -21.92 -7.41
N PRO A 193 23.92 -22.80 -6.48
CA PRO A 193 25.24 -23.43 -6.52
C PRO A 193 25.53 -24.29 -7.76
N ASP A 194 24.49 -24.76 -8.43
CA ASP A 194 24.60 -25.56 -9.68
C ASP A 194 24.78 -24.67 -10.93
N GLY A 195 24.89 -23.35 -10.77
CA GLY A 195 25.03 -22.39 -11.85
C GLY A 195 23.72 -21.95 -12.48
N SER A 196 22.58 -22.49 -12.06
CA SER A 196 21.26 -22.02 -12.48
C SER A 196 20.89 -20.71 -11.77
N SER A 197 19.86 -20.02 -12.26
CA SER A 197 19.24 -18.92 -11.55
C SER A 197 17.74 -19.01 -11.61
N ARG A 198 17.07 -18.61 -10.53
CA ARG A 198 15.61 -18.56 -10.47
C ARG A 198 15.12 -17.28 -9.81
N MET A 199 13.95 -16.84 -10.26
CA MET A 199 13.27 -15.72 -9.60
C MET A 199 12.48 -16.25 -8.40
N VAL A 200 12.73 -15.68 -7.23
CA VAL A 200 11.99 -15.97 -5.99
C VAL A 200 11.47 -14.66 -5.41
N ARG A 201 10.46 -14.75 -4.56
CA ARG A 201 10.04 -13.63 -3.71
C ARG A 201 10.61 -13.82 -2.31
N LEU A 202 11.23 -12.80 -1.76
CA LEU A 202 11.47 -12.70 -0.34
C LEU A 202 10.33 -11.88 0.28
N ALA A 203 9.50 -12.54 1.08
CA ALA A 203 8.35 -11.94 1.72
C ALA A 203 8.61 -11.73 3.21
N PHE A 204 8.01 -10.70 3.79
CA PHE A 204 8.11 -10.41 5.23
C PHE A 204 7.74 -11.62 6.09
N ALA A 205 8.59 -11.97 7.04
CA ALA A 205 8.37 -13.06 7.98
C ALA A 205 8.46 -12.63 9.44
N GLY A 206 8.94 -11.43 9.71
CA GLY A 206 9.04 -10.86 11.03
C GLY A 206 10.05 -9.73 11.09
N SER A 207 10.15 -9.09 12.25
CA SER A 207 11.15 -8.07 12.52
C SER A 207 11.66 -8.20 13.93
N ASN A 208 12.76 -7.53 14.23
CA ASN A 208 13.32 -7.46 15.60
C ASN A 208 12.50 -6.59 16.57
N GLU A 209 11.35 -6.07 16.14
CA GLU A 209 10.41 -5.22 16.90
C GLU A 209 10.98 -3.87 17.39
N HIS A 210 12.14 -3.47 16.88
CA HIS A 210 12.60 -2.09 17.05
C HIS A 210 11.86 -1.14 16.12
N PRO A 211 11.68 0.14 16.53
CA PRO A 211 11.06 1.14 15.68
C PRO A 211 11.92 1.41 14.45
N TYR A 212 11.26 1.67 13.31
CA TYR A 212 11.94 2.15 12.11
C TYR A 212 12.44 3.59 12.32
N ARG A 213 13.70 3.83 11.95
CA ARG A 213 14.30 5.18 11.86
C ARG A 213 14.86 5.39 10.47
N SER A 214 14.49 6.49 9.84
CA SER A 214 14.94 6.81 8.49
C SER A 214 16.43 7.17 8.47
N VAL A 215 17.22 6.41 7.73
CA VAL A 215 18.64 6.74 7.47
C VAL A 215 18.78 8.05 6.71
N GLY A 216 17.82 8.39 5.84
CA GLY A 216 17.77 9.68 5.15
C GLY A 216 17.59 10.84 6.12
N ASN A 217 16.67 10.72 7.08
CA ASN A 217 16.51 11.74 8.12
C ASN A 217 17.75 11.88 9.00
N TRP A 218 18.42 10.77 9.32
CA TRP A 218 19.69 10.82 10.04
C TRP A 218 20.75 11.60 9.27
N LEU A 219 20.91 11.36 7.96
CA LEU A 219 21.84 12.09 7.11
C LEU A 219 21.52 13.57 7.00
N LEU A 220 20.24 13.94 6.93
CA LEU A 220 19.79 15.34 6.96
C LEU A 220 20.16 16.02 8.30
N GLN A 221 19.93 15.33 9.42
CA GLN A 221 20.27 15.84 10.76
C GLN A 221 21.77 16.01 10.95
N GLN A 222 22.61 15.18 10.31
CA GLN A 222 24.05 15.32 10.29
C GLN A 222 24.55 16.43 9.35
N GLY A 223 23.66 17.09 8.62
CA GLY A 223 24.03 18.05 7.58
C GLY A 223 24.76 17.41 6.37
N ALA A 224 24.71 16.09 6.27
CA ALA A 224 25.43 15.33 5.25
C ALA A 224 24.74 15.37 3.87
N LEU A 225 23.42 15.57 3.86
CA LEU A 225 22.60 15.72 2.66
C LEU A 225 21.66 16.92 2.80
N ARG A 226 21.26 17.48 1.66
CA ARG A 226 20.18 18.48 1.57
C ARG A 226 18.86 17.84 1.11
N ASP A 227 18.95 16.69 0.43
CA ASP A 227 17.83 15.89 -0.04
C ASP A 227 18.11 14.41 0.29
N ALA A 228 17.20 13.79 1.03
CA ALA A 228 17.27 12.38 1.44
C ALA A 228 16.62 11.44 0.40
N SER A 229 16.71 11.78 -0.88
CA SER A 229 16.32 10.87 -1.96
C SER A 229 17.22 9.62 -1.96
N TRP A 230 16.68 8.50 -2.43
CA TRP A 230 17.46 7.25 -2.46
C TRP A 230 18.74 7.35 -3.30
N PRO A 231 18.73 7.99 -4.49
CA PRO A 231 19.97 8.28 -5.21
C PRO A 231 20.97 9.12 -4.41
N GLY A 232 20.51 10.12 -3.66
CA GLY A 232 21.35 10.94 -2.80
C GLY A 232 21.99 10.14 -1.68
N ILE A 233 21.24 9.25 -1.02
CA ILE A 233 21.75 8.33 0.00
C ILE A 233 22.82 7.39 -0.58
N LYS A 234 22.56 6.79 -1.74
CA LYS A 234 23.55 5.93 -2.44
C LYS A 234 24.82 6.67 -2.81
N ALA A 235 24.69 7.89 -3.33
CA ALA A 235 25.84 8.72 -3.68
C ALA A 235 26.68 9.09 -2.45
N TRP A 236 26.01 9.45 -1.33
CA TRP A 236 26.70 9.71 -0.07
C TRP A 236 27.44 8.47 0.45
N ALA A 237 26.81 7.31 0.44
CA ALA A 237 27.42 6.04 0.89
C ALA A 237 28.68 5.69 0.06
N ALA A 238 28.62 5.87 -1.26
CA ALA A 238 29.76 5.66 -2.16
C ALA A 238 30.93 6.59 -1.85
N GLN A 239 30.66 7.83 -1.42
CA GLN A 239 31.67 8.81 -1.03
C GLN A 239 32.19 8.64 0.41
N ASN A 240 31.46 7.92 1.26
CA ASN A 240 31.75 7.74 2.69
C ASN A 240 31.71 6.26 3.11
N PRO A 241 32.47 5.36 2.43
CA PRO A 241 32.36 3.91 2.65
C PRO A 241 32.64 3.50 4.11
N GLN A 242 33.52 4.22 4.81
CA GLN A 242 33.85 3.98 6.23
C GLN A 242 32.72 4.35 7.21
N ARG A 243 31.72 5.15 6.76
CA ARG A 243 30.58 5.60 7.58
C ARG A 243 29.27 4.89 7.24
N VAL A 244 29.28 3.99 6.28
CA VAL A 244 28.06 3.27 5.84
C VAL A 244 27.43 2.51 7.01
N ASN A 245 28.22 1.82 7.82
CA ASN A 245 27.69 1.09 8.98
C ASN A 245 27.08 2.03 10.02
N GLU A 246 27.69 3.20 10.28
CA GLU A 246 27.14 4.22 11.19
C GLU A 246 25.74 4.66 10.71
N MET A 247 25.60 4.93 9.42
CA MET A 247 24.32 5.27 8.79
C MET A 247 23.31 4.12 8.94
N LEU A 248 23.68 2.88 8.61
CA LEU A 248 22.80 1.71 8.69
C LEU A 248 22.33 1.47 10.13
N TRP A 249 23.24 1.61 11.11
CA TRP A 249 22.93 1.41 12.54
C TRP A 249 22.04 2.50 13.13
N SER A 250 21.93 3.67 12.49
CA SER A 250 20.96 4.69 12.88
C SER A 250 19.52 4.19 12.81
N ASN A 251 19.27 3.17 11.97
CA ASN A 251 18.02 2.42 11.94
C ASN A 251 18.16 1.10 12.71
N PRO A 252 17.67 1.01 13.94
CA PRO A 252 17.82 -0.20 14.77
C PRO A 252 16.99 -1.38 14.25
N ARG A 253 16.01 -1.13 13.37
CA ARG A 253 15.10 -2.15 12.87
C ARG A 253 15.78 -3.06 11.86
N THR A 254 15.53 -4.38 12.02
CA THR A 254 15.90 -5.42 11.06
C THR A 254 14.66 -6.24 10.72
N VAL A 255 14.48 -6.55 9.44
CA VAL A 255 13.39 -7.38 8.92
C VAL A 255 13.97 -8.72 8.48
N PHE A 256 13.23 -9.79 8.78
CA PHE A 256 13.50 -11.16 8.40
C PHE A 256 12.50 -11.61 7.35
N PHE A 257 12.94 -12.52 6.47
CA PHE A 257 12.19 -12.92 5.30
C PHE A 257 11.91 -14.43 5.30
N ARG A 258 10.91 -14.81 4.51
CA ARG A 258 10.73 -16.17 4.02
C ARG A 258 10.83 -16.15 2.50
N GLU A 259 11.36 -17.22 1.95
CA GLU A 259 11.41 -17.41 0.51
C GLU A 259 10.09 -18.03 0.03
N GLU A 260 9.54 -17.47 -1.03
CA GLU A 260 8.35 -17.97 -1.73
C GLU A 260 8.72 -18.23 -3.20
N ALA A 261 8.25 -19.33 -3.74
CA ALA A 261 8.33 -19.56 -5.17
C ALA A 261 7.51 -18.48 -5.90
N LEU A 262 8.03 -17.97 -6.99
CA LEU A 262 7.36 -16.98 -7.82
C LEU A 262 6.94 -17.63 -9.13
N SER A 263 5.75 -18.27 -9.14
CA SER A 263 5.15 -18.79 -10.36
C SER A 263 4.76 -17.66 -11.32
N ASP A 264 4.50 -17.97 -12.59
CA ASP A 264 4.07 -16.98 -13.58
C ASP A 264 2.77 -16.26 -13.13
N LEU A 265 1.85 -16.98 -12.46
CA LEU A 265 0.64 -16.39 -11.91
C LEU A 265 0.94 -15.45 -10.74
N ASP A 266 1.84 -15.86 -9.83
CA ASP A 266 2.23 -15.02 -8.69
C ASP A 266 3.07 -13.82 -9.13
N ALA A 267 3.78 -13.94 -10.26
CA ALA A 267 4.56 -12.85 -10.84
C ALA A 267 3.70 -11.68 -11.35
N ALA A 268 2.42 -11.93 -11.66
CA ALA A 268 1.47 -10.90 -12.08
C ALA A 268 0.95 -10.02 -10.94
N PHE A 269 1.21 -10.42 -9.68
CA PHE A 269 0.75 -9.72 -8.48
C PHE A 269 1.92 -9.40 -7.55
N GLY A 270 1.69 -8.43 -6.66
CA GLY A 270 2.60 -8.13 -5.55
C GLY A 270 2.59 -9.22 -4.46
N PRO A 271 3.31 -8.97 -3.35
CA PRO A 271 3.34 -9.86 -2.20
C PRO A 271 1.96 -9.95 -1.55
N ARG A 272 1.78 -10.91 -0.64
CA ARG A 272 0.60 -10.92 0.23
C ARG A 272 0.71 -9.80 1.25
N GLY A 273 -0.24 -8.86 1.20
CA GLY A 273 -0.36 -7.80 2.20
C GLY A 273 -0.88 -8.32 3.54
N ALA A 274 -1.07 -7.41 4.48
CA ALA A 274 -1.54 -7.73 5.84
C ALA A 274 -2.95 -8.34 5.88
N GLN A 275 -3.80 -8.07 4.89
CA GLN A 275 -5.07 -8.78 4.70
C GLN A 275 -4.87 -10.27 4.37
N GLY A 276 -3.68 -10.67 3.92
CA GLY A 276 -3.36 -12.04 3.50
C GLY A 276 -3.71 -12.34 2.04
N VAL A 277 -3.95 -11.32 1.22
CA VAL A 277 -4.23 -11.41 -0.21
C VAL A 277 -3.12 -10.77 -1.04
N PRO A 278 -2.89 -11.20 -2.31
CA PRO A 278 -1.92 -10.58 -3.18
C PRO A 278 -2.25 -9.12 -3.47
N LEU A 279 -1.24 -8.25 -3.43
CA LEU A 279 -1.39 -6.84 -3.75
C LEU A 279 -1.45 -6.62 -5.27
N THR A 280 -2.27 -5.67 -5.68
CA THR A 280 -2.42 -5.27 -7.08
C THR A 280 -1.75 -3.91 -7.30
N PRO A 281 -0.76 -3.80 -8.22
CA PRO A 281 -0.12 -2.54 -8.52
C PRO A 281 -1.13 -1.43 -8.85
N GLY A 282 -0.94 -0.26 -8.25
CA GLY A 282 -1.81 0.88 -8.48
C GLY A 282 -3.22 0.78 -7.91
N ARG A 283 -3.58 -0.33 -7.24
CA ARG A 283 -4.93 -0.57 -6.71
C ARG A 283 -4.96 -1.08 -5.27
N SER A 284 -3.80 -1.33 -4.66
CA SER A 284 -3.67 -1.68 -3.23
C SER A 284 -2.99 -0.56 -2.47
N ILE A 285 -3.44 -0.33 -1.24
CA ILE A 285 -2.83 0.61 -0.29
C ILE A 285 -2.59 -0.04 1.06
N ALA A 286 -1.50 0.38 1.71
CA ALA A 286 -1.27 0.15 3.13
C ALA A 286 -1.91 1.27 3.95
N VAL A 287 -2.57 0.92 5.04
CA VAL A 287 -3.31 1.83 5.92
C VAL A 287 -3.08 1.48 7.40
N ASP A 288 -3.46 2.39 8.29
CA ASP A 288 -3.67 2.07 9.70
C ASP A 288 -5.01 1.31 9.84
N LYS A 289 -4.94 0.01 10.18
CA LYS A 289 -6.14 -0.85 10.31
C LYS A 289 -7.15 -0.37 11.36
N ASP A 290 -6.68 0.41 12.34
CA ASP A 290 -7.54 0.99 13.37
C ASP A 290 -8.30 2.23 12.86
N SER A 291 -7.99 2.69 11.66
CA SER A 291 -8.68 3.78 10.95
C SER A 291 -9.50 3.28 9.77
N ILE A 292 -8.96 2.32 9.02
CA ILE A 292 -9.60 1.71 7.85
C ILE A 292 -9.39 0.19 7.93
N PRO A 293 -10.45 -0.61 8.15
CA PRO A 293 -10.34 -2.07 8.17
C PRO A 293 -9.84 -2.64 6.84
N TYR A 294 -9.09 -3.76 6.90
CA TYR A 294 -8.64 -4.42 5.67
C TYR A 294 -9.82 -4.92 4.82
N GLY A 295 -9.63 -4.91 3.51
CA GLY A 295 -10.63 -5.28 2.51
C GLY A 295 -11.58 -4.14 2.15
N THR A 296 -11.45 -2.98 2.79
CA THR A 296 -12.30 -1.82 2.52
C THR A 296 -11.93 -1.20 1.17
N PRO A 297 -12.90 -1.00 0.26
CA PRO A 297 -12.73 -0.16 -0.92
C PRO A 297 -12.67 1.31 -0.50
N VAL A 298 -11.69 2.02 -1.04
CA VAL A 298 -11.39 3.42 -0.70
C VAL A 298 -11.24 4.23 -1.97
N TRP A 299 -11.94 5.35 -2.06
CA TRP A 299 -11.64 6.35 -3.06
C TRP A 299 -10.47 7.21 -2.58
N LEU A 300 -9.43 7.28 -3.39
CA LEU A 300 -8.20 8.01 -3.12
C LEU A 300 -8.09 9.20 -4.07
N ALA A 301 -7.86 10.39 -3.53
CA ALA A 301 -7.50 11.57 -4.30
C ALA A 301 -6.23 12.20 -3.72
N SER A 302 -5.24 12.38 -4.58
CA SER A 302 -3.94 12.95 -4.23
C SER A 302 -3.37 13.69 -5.42
N ARG A 303 -2.81 14.88 -5.18
CA ARG A 303 -2.18 15.70 -6.22
C ARG A 303 -0.84 16.22 -5.73
N GLY A 304 0.19 15.96 -6.49
CA GLY A 304 1.55 16.45 -6.28
C GLY A 304 2.10 17.13 -7.54
N PRO A 305 3.38 17.52 -7.53
CA PRO A 305 3.99 18.23 -8.64
C PRO A 305 4.03 17.44 -9.96
N SER A 306 4.14 16.11 -9.88
CA SER A 306 4.33 15.23 -11.03
C SER A 306 3.36 14.05 -11.09
N VAL A 307 2.55 13.84 -10.05
CA VAL A 307 1.62 12.70 -9.97
C VAL A 307 0.27 13.20 -9.48
N GLU A 308 -0.78 12.88 -10.22
CA GLU A 308 -2.18 13.06 -9.78
C GLU A 308 -2.88 11.71 -9.81
N LEU A 309 -3.55 11.38 -8.71
CA LEU A 309 -4.27 10.13 -8.51
C LEU A 309 -5.70 10.44 -8.07
N GLN A 310 -6.68 9.90 -8.80
CA GLN A 310 -8.10 9.93 -8.46
C GLN A 310 -8.65 8.56 -8.83
N ARG A 311 -8.66 7.62 -7.86
CA ARG A 311 -8.97 6.24 -8.19
C ARG A 311 -9.47 5.39 -7.02
N LEU A 312 -10.18 4.33 -7.38
CA LEU A 312 -10.56 3.28 -6.43
C LEU A 312 -9.36 2.41 -6.09
N VAL A 313 -9.12 2.23 -4.80
CA VAL A 313 -8.08 1.35 -4.25
C VAL A 313 -8.64 0.48 -3.12
N LEU A 314 -7.95 -0.58 -2.77
CA LEU A 314 -8.33 -1.50 -1.69
C LEU A 314 -7.32 -1.39 -0.53
N ALA A 315 -7.83 -1.28 0.69
CA ALA A 315 -7.04 -1.33 1.91
C ALA A 315 -6.62 -2.78 2.21
N GLN A 316 -5.45 -3.20 1.73
CA GLN A 316 -5.03 -4.60 1.75
C GLN A 316 -3.73 -4.84 2.53
N ASP A 317 -3.07 -3.77 2.96
CA ASP A 317 -1.77 -3.86 3.61
C ASP A 317 -1.62 -2.88 4.77
N THR A 318 -0.49 -2.97 5.47
CA THR A 318 -0.08 -2.05 6.52
C THR A 318 1.44 -1.89 6.54
N GLY A 319 1.93 -0.92 7.31
CA GLY A 319 3.34 -0.71 7.54
C GLY A 319 3.58 -0.07 8.90
N SER A 320 4.73 -0.32 9.52
CA SER A 320 5.05 0.24 10.85
C SER A 320 5.09 1.77 10.90
N ALA A 321 5.29 2.42 9.74
CA ALA A 321 5.26 3.87 9.58
C ALA A 321 3.90 4.41 9.09
N ILE A 322 2.93 3.52 8.82
CA ILE A 322 1.61 3.87 8.31
C ILE A 322 0.65 3.92 9.49
N VAL A 323 0.65 5.03 10.18
CA VAL A 323 -0.12 5.24 11.41
C VAL A 323 -0.96 6.50 11.30
N GLY A 324 -2.22 6.41 11.72
CA GLY A 324 -3.19 7.50 11.74
C GLY A 324 -4.22 7.45 10.62
N ALA A 325 -5.26 8.27 10.74
CA ALA A 325 -6.46 8.22 9.90
C ALA A 325 -6.19 8.52 8.42
N LEU A 326 -5.41 9.57 8.16
CA LEU A 326 -5.17 10.11 6.82
C LEU A 326 -3.75 9.77 6.32
N ARG A 327 -3.31 8.54 6.56
CA ARG A 327 -2.00 8.03 6.15
C ARG A 327 -2.19 6.80 5.27
N ALA A 328 -1.72 6.87 4.04
CA ALA A 328 -1.72 5.73 3.14
C ALA A 328 -0.38 5.59 2.43
N ASP A 329 -0.02 4.35 2.13
CA ASP A 329 1.13 4.00 1.29
C ASP A 329 0.63 3.24 0.06
N TYR A 330 0.97 3.73 -1.12
CA TYR A 330 0.42 3.27 -2.39
C TYR A 330 1.35 2.23 -3.01
N PHE A 331 0.84 1.03 -3.26
CA PHE A 331 1.61 -0.04 -3.88
C PHE A 331 1.76 0.24 -5.39
N THR A 332 2.96 0.60 -5.81
CA THR A 332 3.24 0.97 -7.20
C THR A 332 3.62 -0.22 -8.09
N GLY A 333 3.90 -1.39 -7.51
CA GLY A 333 4.29 -2.59 -8.26
C GLY A 333 5.71 -3.04 -7.94
N TRP A 334 6.50 -3.35 -8.96
CA TRP A 334 7.87 -3.86 -8.82
C TRP A 334 8.81 -3.30 -9.88
N GLY A 335 10.10 -3.34 -9.57
CA GLY A 335 11.16 -2.93 -10.49
C GLY A 335 11.36 -1.41 -10.58
N PRO A 336 12.15 -0.96 -11.56
CA PRO A 336 12.63 0.42 -11.63
C PRO A 336 11.52 1.47 -11.82
N GLU A 337 10.54 1.20 -12.68
CA GLU A 337 9.41 2.12 -12.93
C GLU A 337 8.55 2.32 -11.68
N ALA A 338 8.27 1.21 -10.97
CA ALA A 338 7.54 1.27 -9.71
C ALA A 338 8.34 2.02 -8.63
N ALA A 339 9.65 1.83 -8.57
CA ALA A 339 10.55 2.55 -7.68
C ALA A 339 10.54 4.06 -7.94
N GLU A 340 10.58 4.45 -9.22
CA GLU A 340 10.53 5.86 -9.64
C GLU A 340 9.20 6.50 -9.23
N LEU A 341 8.08 5.82 -9.50
CA LEU A 341 6.75 6.30 -9.11
C LEU A 341 6.63 6.40 -7.58
N ALA A 342 7.05 5.38 -6.84
CA ALA A 342 7.03 5.38 -5.37
C ALA A 342 7.85 6.54 -4.80
N GLY A 343 9.03 6.81 -5.39
CA GLY A 343 9.91 7.90 -4.98
C GLY A 343 9.31 9.31 -5.20
N LYS A 344 8.38 9.46 -6.13
CA LYS A 344 7.65 10.72 -6.39
C LYS A 344 6.47 10.94 -5.46
N LEU A 345 5.99 9.87 -4.80
CA LEU A 345 4.80 9.93 -3.94
C LEU A 345 5.18 10.34 -2.51
N LYS A 346 5.15 11.63 -2.26
CA LYS A 346 5.13 12.26 -0.93
C LYS A 346 4.30 13.52 -1.04
N GLN A 347 2.98 13.35 -0.95
CA GLN A 347 2.05 14.41 -1.35
C GLN A 347 0.74 14.38 -0.56
N PRO A 348 -0.04 15.46 -0.62
CA PRO A 348 -1.33 15.57 0.05
C PRO A 348 -2.30 14.44 -0.32
N LEU A 349 -3.11 14.02 0.65
CA LEU A 349 -4.04 12.90 0.52
C LEU A 349 -5.43 13.24 1.03
N ARG A 350 -6.45 12.87 0.26
CA ARG A 350 -7.83 12.78 0.72
C ARG A 350 -8.37 11.38 0.47
N LEU A 351 -9.12 10.84 1.43
CA LEU A 351 -9.68 9.50 1.37
C LEU A 351 -11.18 9.52 1.63
N TRP A 352 -11.89 8.66 0.91
CA TRP A 352 -13.29 8.34 1.16
C TRP A 352 -13.44 6.82 1.27
N VAL A 353 -13.94 6.38 2.40
CA VAL A 353 -14.29 4.97 2.60
C VAL A 353 -15.62 4.69 1.92
N LEU A 354 -15.69 3.60 1.17
CA LEU A 354 -16.93 3.12 0.54
C LEU A 354 -17.48 1.97 1.37
N TRP A 355 -18.51 2.26 2.18
CA TRP A 355 -19.04 1.31 3.16
C TRP A 355 -20.39 0.77 2.73
N PRO A 356 -20.74 -0.51 3.01
CA PRO A 356 -22.05 -1.05 2.70
C PRO A 356 -23.17 -0.24 3.34
N LYS A 357 -24.29 -0.09 2.58
CA LYS A 357 -25.53 0.54 3.06
C LYS A 357 -26.28 -0.33 4.03
#